data_423b99f8ddd3a5cf23833e0c35e533b1
#
_entry.id   423b99f8ddd3a5cf23833e0c35e533b1
#
_cell.length_a   1.000
_cell.length_b   1.000
_cell.length_c   1.000
_cell.angle_alpha   90.00
_cell.angle_beta   90.00
_cell.angle_gamma   90.00
#
_symmetry.space_group_name_H-M   'P 1'
#
loop_
_entity.id
_entity.type
_entity.pdbx_description
1 polymer ?
#
loop_
_entity_poly.entity_id
_entity_poly.type
_entity_poly.pdbx_seq_one_letter_code
_entity_poly.pdbx_strand_id
1 'polypeptide(L)'
;EWYKTSGKADIYATSEFQKDSGEIIGPAKNCAGILIASLEIKNSFIIWFKPEHIYKIQWAGNPNIKKIPSKNISAHTFPSPRKSFKIWRETITHTSEEWSKEEINSVTKIITTIATFYQREKNLYTKFESDVETIQKDQQFFTYTVSHDLKTPLTVIRSYSQILLMQENKLDEMDKEITRKIIRSVDKMDNMLSGIMKLSRIDKHVIKYEKVMVHDLITDIINEHT
;
A
#
# COMPACT_ATOMS: atom_id res chain seq x y z
N GLU A 1 2.49 19.26 -10.43
CA GLU A 1 3.91 19.28 -10.90
C GLU A 1 4.69 20.47 -10.33
N TRP A 2 4.18 21.70 -10.42
CA TRP A 2 4.83 22.91 -9.88
C TRP A 2 5.30 22.78 -8.41
N TYR A 3 4.46 22.24 -7.51
CA TYR A 3 4.82 22.05 -6.11
C TYR A 3 5.98 21.06 -5.93
N LYS A 4 5.99 19.96 -6.68
CA LYS A 4 7.05 18.94 -6.63
C LYS A 4 8.40 19.49 -7.10
N THR A 5 8.39 20.37 -8.08
CA THR A 5 9.61 20.94 -8.67
C THR A 5 10.17 22.12 -7.89
N SER A 6 9.36 22.77 -7.04
CA SER A 6 9.76 23.97 -6.31
C SER A 6 10.55 23.73 -5.02
N GLY A 7 10.81 22.43 -4.65
CA GLY A 7 11.60 22.08 -3.46
C GLY A 7 11.02 22.59 -2.13
N LYS A 8 9.69 22.78 -2.08
CA LYS A 8 9.00 23.37 -0.93
C LYS A 8 8.81 22.34 0.19
N ALA A 9 8.64 22.86 1.41
CA ALA A 9 8.48 22.07 2.63
C ALA A 9 7.23 21.15 2.59
N ASP A 10 7.14 20.19 3.50
CA ASP A 10 6.03 19.23 3.60
C ASP A 10 4.65 19.89 3.67
N ILE A 11 4.59 21.12 4.22
CA ILE A 11 3.39 21.97 4.20
C ILE A 11 3.76 23.30 3.54
N TYR A 12 3.03 23.65 2.51
CA TYR A 12 3.15 24.91 1.80
C TYR A 12 1.82 25.69 1.86
N ALA A 13 1.87 26.94 2.26
CA ALA A 13 0.70 27.80 2.33
C ALA A 13 1.00 29.16 1.68
N THR A 14 0.10 29.64 0.86
CA THR A 14 0.16 30.98 0.27
C THR A 14 -1.23 31.61 0.16
N SER A 15 -1.30 32.93 0.28
CA SER A 15 -2.50 33.73 0.00
C SER A 15 -2.48 34.35 -1.40
N GLU A 16 -1.36 34.25 -2.14
CA GLU A 16 -1.14 34.84 -3.48
C GLU A 16 -0.76 33.74 -4.50
N PHE A 17 -1.58 32.70 -4.61
CA PHE A 17 -1.24 31.52 -5.41
C PHE A 17 -0.94 31.82 -6.87
N GLN A 18 -1.68 32.72 -7.51
CA GLN A 18 -1.44 33.07 -8.91
C GLN A 18 -0.06 33.73 -9.13
N LYS A 19 0.40 34.53 -8.18
CA LYS A 19 1.71 35.16 -8.21
C LYS A 19 2.85 34.16 -8.01
N ASP A 20 2.64 33.21 -7.10
CA ASP A 20 3.65 32.20 -6.75
C ASP A 20 3.78 31.10 -7.80
N SER A 21 2.69 30.73 -8.46
CA SER A 21 2.67 29.68 -9.48
C SER A 21 3.05 30.18 -10.88
N GLY A 22 2.90 31.47 -11.14
CA GLY A 22 3.08 32.07 -12.48
C GLY A 22 2.02 31.66 -13.50
N GLU A 23 1.05 30.85 -13.12
CA GLU A 23 -0.03 30.34 -13.99
C GLU A 23 -1.39 30.85 -13.59
N ILE A 24 -2.19 31.29 -14.57
CA ILE A 24 -3.61 31.57 -14.38
C ILE A 24 -4.37 30.24 -14.50
N ILE A 25 -4.70 29.62 -13.38
CA ILE A 25 -5.50 28.38 -13.39
C ILE A 25 -6.96 28.75 -13.70
N GLY A 26 -7.41 28.39 -14.89
CA GLY A 26 -8.66 28.84 -15.51
C GLY A 26 -9.94 28.74 -14.66
N PRO A 27 -10.38 27.59 -14.10
CA PRO A 27 -11.64 27.53 -13.33
C PRO A 27 -11.56 28.11 -11.93
N ALA A 28 -10.37 28.41 -11.44
CA ALA A 28 -10.13 28.93 -10.08
C ALA A 28 -10.19 30.47 -10.01
N LYS A 29 -11.04 31.12 -10.82
CA LYS A 29 -11.24 32.59 -10.75
C LYS A 29 -11.59 33.10 -9.36
N ASN A 30 -12.08 32.20 -8.48
CA ASN A 30 -12.46 32.54 -7.11
C ASN A 30 -11.50 31.97 -6.07
N CYS A 31 -10.37 31.36 -6.47
CA CYS A 31 -9.38 30.79 -5.55
C CYS A 31 -8.09 31.60 -5.62
N ALA A 32 -7.71 32.23 -4.52
CA ALA A 32 -6.48 33.00 -4.42
C ALA A 32 -5.52 32.42 -3.39
N GLY A 33 -6.00 31.74 -2.37
CA GLY A 33 -5.17 31.07 -1.37
C GLY A 33 -5.14 29.57 -1.52
N ILE A 34 -3.98 28.95 -1.31
CA ILE A 34 -3.81 27.51 -1.34
C ILE A 34 -2.93 27.06 -0.17
N LEU A 35 -3.30 25.93 0.42
CA LEU A 35 -2.46 25.21 1.36
C LEU A 35 -2.32 23.78 0.85
N ILE A 36 -1.09 23.31 0.67
CA ILE A 36 -0.76 21.98 0.20
C ILE A 36 0.02 21.29 1.30
N ALA A 37 -0.41 20.08 1.65
CA ALA A 37 0.33 19.23 2.57
C ALA A 37 0.63 17.87 1.92
N SER A 38 1.89 17.46 1.99
CA SER A 38 2.34 16.16 1.52
C SER A 38 1.97 15.08 2.53
N LEU A 39 1.37 14.00 2.03
CA LEU A 39 1.29 12.74 2.76
C LEU A 39 2.51 11.92 2.34
N GLU A 40 3.29 11.40 3.28
CA GLU A 40 4.40 10.47 3.01
C GLU A 40 3.91 9.11 2.43
N ILE A 41 2.73 9.09 1.84
CA ILE A 41 2.02 7.92 1.32
C ILE A 41 1.95 8.06 -0.20
N LYS A 42 2.75 7.29 -0.94
CA LYS A 42 2.68 7.17 -2.41
C LYS A 42 2.60 8.51 -3.17
N ASN A 43 3.37 9.52 -2.76
CA ASN A 43 3.32 10.86 -3.37
C ASN A 43 1.92 11.50 -3.37
N SER A 44 1.12 11.25 -2.35
CA SER A 44 -0.21 11.85 -2.21
C SER A 44 -0.14 13.20 -1.51
N PHE A 45 -1.07 14.08 -1.87
CA PHE A 45 -1.17 15.43 -1.32
C PHE A 45 -2.61 15.72 -0.93
N ILE A 46 -2.79 16.53 0.11
CA ILE A 46 -4.08 17.15 0.43
C ILE A 46 -3.95 18.63 0.16
N ILE A 47 -4.95 19.20 -0.48
CA ILE A 47 -4.94 20.56 -0.92
C ILE A 47 -6.20 21.25 -0.39
N TRP A 48 -6.02 22.39 0.28
CA TRP A 48 -7.09 23.28 0.73
C TRP A 48 -7.04 24.57 -0.06
N PHE A 49 -8.19 25.14 -0.33
CA PHE A 49 -8.35 26.36 -1.11
C PHE A 49 -9.05 27.41 -0.29
N LYS A 50 -8.59 28.67 -0.39
CA LYS A 50 -9.29 29.84 0.11
C LYS A 50 -9.79 30.70 -1.05
N PRO A 51 -11.01 31.25 -0.96
CA PRO A 51 -11.55 32.16 -1.97
C PRO A 51 -10.78 33.46 -2.01
N GLU A 52 -10.92 34.17 -3.14
CA GLU A 52 -10.41 35.54 -3.26
C GLU A 52 -11.12 36.47 -2.27
N HIS A 53 -10.34 37.32 -1.60
CA HIS A 53 -10.81 38.38 -0.76
C HIS A 53 -10.32 39.72 -1.31
N ILE A 54 -11.28 40.60 -1.67
CA ILE A 54 -10.97 41.90 -2.27
C ILE A 54 -10.78 42.92 -1.16
N TYR A 55 -9.57 43.41 -1.00
CA TYR A 55 -9.23 44.46 -0.04
C TYR A 55 -9.26 45.84 -0.69
N LYS A 56 -9.86 46.81 -0.01
CA LYS A 56 -9.84 48.23 -0.39
C LYS A 56 -9.00 49.00 0.61
N ILE A 57 -7.82 49.37 0.25
CA ILE A 57 -6.93 50.18 1.09
C ILE A 57 -7.07 51.63 0.72
N GLN A 58 -7.16 52.50 1.74
CA GLN A 58 -7.20 53.97 1.56
C GLN A 58 -5.88 54.54 2.05
N TRP A 59 -5.21 55.23 1.15
CA TRP A 59 -3.95 55.92 1.43
C TRP A 59 -4.15 57.42 1.54
N ALA A 60 -3.45 58.07 2.47
CA ALA A 60 -3.37 59.54 2.51
C ALA A 60 -2.39 60.02 1.39
N GLY A 61 -2.95 60.12 0.18
CA GLY A 61 -2.19 60.46 -1.03
C GLY A 61 -1.64 59.21 -1.78
N ASN A 62 -1.38 59.34 -3.09
CA ASN A 62 -0.91 58.25 -3.92
C ASN A 62 0.50 57.80 -3.50
N PRO A 63 0.73 56.56 -3.05
CA PRO A 63 2.06 56.05 -2.65
C PRO A 63 3.04 55.92 -3.82
N ASN A 64 2.55 55.81 -5.06
CA ASN A 64 3.34 55.57 -6.26
C ASN A 64 3.93 56.86 -6.89
N ILE A 65 3.61 58.04 -6.35
CA ILE A 65 4.24 59.28 -6.80
C ILE A 65 5.69 59.28 -6.32
N LYS A 66 6.61 58.84 -7.20
CA LYS A 66 8.02 58.95 -6.97
C LYS A 66 8.37 60.41 -6.76
N LYS A 67 9.02 60.75 -5.63
CA LYS A 67 9.64 62.05 -5.43
C LYS A 67 10.61 62.29 -6.59
N ILE A 68 10.30 63.19 -7.51
CA ILE A 68 11.21 63.59 -8.55
C ILE A 68 12.36 64.35 -7.83
N PRO A 69 13.58 63.85 -7.85
CA PRO A 69 14.67 64.63 -7.30
C PRO A 69 14.82 65.89 -8.13
N SER A 70 14.58 67.02 -7.52
CA SER A 70 14.87 68.30 -8.13
C SER A 70 16.37 68.36 -8.43
N LYS A 71 16.74 68.49 -9.70
CA LYS A 71 18.15 68.54 -10.16
C LYS A 71 18.96 69.75 -9.66
N ASN A 72 18.38 70.65 -8.87
CA ASN A 72 19.03 71.82 -8.28
C ASN A 72 18.68 71.89 -6.79
N ILE A 73 19.41 71.19 -5.95
CA ILE A 73 19.28 71.27 -4.49
C ILE A 73 20.57 71.94 -3.96
N SER A 74 20.52 73.22 -3.62
CA SER A 74 21.40 73.81 -2.63
C SER A 74 21.14 73.21 -1.25
N ALA A 75 22.19 73.10 -0.42
CA ALA A 75 22.32 72.23 0.78
C ALA A 75 21.33 72.45 1.94
N HIS A 76 20.20 73.15 1.79
CA HIS A 76 19.24 73.39 2.83
C HIS A 76 17.73 73.22 2.46
N THR A 77 17.46 72.38 1.44
CA THR A 77 16.06 72.18 1.05
C THR A 77 15.45 71.00 1.79
N PHE A 78 14.61 71.24 2.79
CA PHE A 78 13.77 70.23 3.40
C PHE A 78 12.84 69.57 2.37
N PRO A 79 12.57 68.28 2.43
CA PRO A 79 11.65 67.62 1.51
C PRO A 79 10.28 68.32 1.57
N SER A 80 9.82 68.86 0.42
CA SER A 80 8.54 69.54 0.32
C SER A 80 7.40 68.61 0.81
N PRO A 81 6.51 69.08 1.69
CA PRO A 81 5.35 68.30 2.11
C PRO A 81 4.52 67.89 0.89
N ARG A 82 3.89 66.74 0.93
CA ARG A 82 3.02 66.24 -0.14
C ARG A 82 1.93 67.30 -0.43
N LYS A 83 1.84 67.70 -1.68
CA LYS A 83 0.91 68.77 -2.10
C LYS A 83 -0.59 68.35 -2.09
N SER A 84 -0.91 67.07 -1.86
CA SER A 84 -2.28 66.59 -1.82
C SER A 84 -2.40 65.39 -0.88
N PHE A 85 -3.32 65.50 0.07
CA PHE A 85 -3.80 64.45 0.97
C PHE A 85 -5.10 63.86 0.47
N LYS A 86 -5.43 63.97 -0.84
CA LYS A 86 -6.61 63.31 -1.38
C LYS A 86 -6.52 61.79 -1.14
N ILE A 87 -7.61 61.22 -0.59
CA ILE A 87 -7.74 59.80 -0.35
C ILE A 87 -7.51 59.05 -1.70
N TRP A 88 -6.46 58.25 -1.76
CA TRP A 88 -6.23 57.37 -2.87
C TRP A 88 -6.67 55.96 -2.48
N ARG A 89 -7.50 55.30 -3.30
CA ARG A 89 -8.04 53.99 -3.04
C ARG A 89 -7.34 52.99 -3.92
N GLU A 90 -6.78 51.95 -3.30
CA GLU A 90 -6.18 50.85 -3.97
C GLU A 90 -7.06 49.60 -3.73
N THR A 91 -7.37 48.89 -4.80
CA THR A 91 -8.06 47.62 -4.71
C THR A 91 -7.06 46.51 -4.95
N ILE A 92 -6.84 45.66 -3.97
CA ILE A 92 -6.03 44.50 -4.05
C ILE A 92 -6.92 43.33 -4.43
N THR A 93 -6.62 42.68 -5.54
CA THR A 93 -7.30 41.52 -6.09
C THR A 93 -6.35 40.32 -6.15
N HIS A 94 -6.86 39.12 -6.39
CA HIS A 94 -6.11 37.89 -6.53
C HIS A 94 -5.36 37.46 -5.24
N THR A 95 -5.84 37.90 -4.08
CA THR A 95 -5.33 37.50 -2.77
C THR A 95 -6.45 36.87 -1.94
N SER A 96 -6.13 35.94 -1.08
CA SER A 96 -7.04 35.43 -0.05
C SER A 96 -6.70 36.02 1.31
N GLU A 97 -7.52 35.68 2.32
CA GLU A 97 -7.08 35.82 3.70
C GLU A 97 -5.84 34.97 3.96
N GLU A 98 -4.94 35.45 4.79
CA GLU A 98 -3.74 34.70 5.18
C GLU A 98 -4.14 33.40 5.93
N TRP A 99 -3.30 32.37 5.79
CA TRP A 99 -3.46 31.13 6.55
C TRP A 99 -3.02 31.36 7.98
N SER A 100 -3.95 31.21 8.93
CA SER A 100 -3.66 31.39 10.34
C SER A 100 -2.78 30.25 10.88
N LYS A 101 -2.09 30.49 11.99
CA LYS A 101 -1.29 29.45 12.68
C LYS A 101 -2.17 28.29 13.15
N GLU A 102 -3.41 28.58 13.57
CA GLU A 102 -4.39 27.60 14.01
C GLU A 102 -4.82 26.69 12.86
N GLU A 103 -5.03 27.24 11.66
CA GLU A 103 -5.36 26.46 10.46
C GLU A 103 -4.20 25.55 10.08
N ILE A 104 -2.97 26.07 10.03
CA ILE A 104 -1.76 25.29 9.71
C ILE A 104 -1.55 24.18 10.75
N ASN A 105 -1.72 24.46 12.04
CA ASN A 105 -1.62 23.47 13.11
C ASN A 105 -2.70 22.38 12.99
N SER A 106 -3.90 22.75 12.58
CA SER A 106 -5.00 21.81 12.36
C SER A 106 -4.71 20.88 11.19
N VAL A 107 -4.19 21.41 10.11
CA VAL A 107 -3.71 20.62 8.96
C VAL A 107 -2.60 19.67 9.37
N THR A 108 -1.62 20.14 10.13
CA THR A 108 -0.53 19.30 10.64
C THR A 108 -1.06 18.12 11.45
N LYS A 109 -2.04 18.35 12.33
CA LYS A 109 -2.68 17.27 13.11
C LYS A 109 -3.41 16.26 12.21
N ILE A 110 -4.12 16.74 11.18
CA ILE A 110 -4.81 15.87 10.23
C ILE A 110 -3.79 14.98 9.51
N ILE A 111 -2.71 15.55 8.97
CA ILE A 111 -1.67 14.82 8.24
C ILE A 111 -1.01 13.78 9.13
N THR A 112 -0.60 14.16 10.35
CA THR A 112 0.04 13.21 11.30
C THR A 112 -0.91 12.09 11.71
N THR A 113 -2.20 12.38 11.88
CA THR A 113 -3.20 11.35 12.20
C THR A 113 -3.36 10.37 11.05
N ILE A 114 -3.46 10.85 9.81
CA ILE A 114 -3.56 10.00 8.61
C ILE A 114 -2.30 9.14 8.45
N ALA A 115 -1.12 9.74 8.59
CA ALA A 115 0.16 9.03 8.49
C ALA A 115 0.28 7.93 9.55
N THR A 116 -0.07 8.23 10.80
CA THR A 116 -0.06 7.26 11.90
C THR A 116 -1.03 6.11 11.66
N PHE A 117 -2.25 6.41 11.19
CA PHE A 117 -3.24 5.40 10.86
C PHE A 117 -2.74 4.47 9.75
N TYR A 118 -2.21 5.05 8.68
CA TYR A 118 -1.66 4.28 7.55
C TYR A 118 -0.50 3.38 7.95
N GLN A 119 0.43 3.88 8.77
CA GLN A 119 1.55 3.08 9.28
C GLN A 119 1.06 1.93 10.17
N ARG A 120 0.07 2.17 11.01
CA ARG A 120 -0.54 1.14 11.84
C ARG A 120 -1.18 0.04 10.99
N GLU A 121 -1.95 0.41 9.99
CA GLU A 121 -2.60 -0.53 9.07
C GLU A 121 -1.55 -1.35 8.32
N LYS A 122 -0.53 -0.71 7.76
CA LYS A 122 0.58 -1.38 7.08
C LYS A 122 1.28 -2.40 7.99
N ASN A 123 1.57 -2.02 9.24
CA ASN A 123 2.21 -2.93 10.21
C ASN A 123 1.32 -4.13 10.56
N LEU A 124 -0.01 -3.94 10.64
CA LEU A 124 -0.95 -5.04 10.84
C LEU A 124 -0.94 -6.01 9.66
N TYR A 125 -0.94 -5.50 8.43
CA TYR A 125 -0.85 -6.33 7.22
C TYR A 125 0.45 -7.14 7.18
N THR A 126 1.59 -6.51 7.40
CA THR A 126 2.89 -7.21 7.39
C THR A 126 2.98 -8.26 8.49
N LYS A 127 2.44 -7.97 9.68
CA LYS A 127 2.36 -8.96 10.76
C LYS A 127 1.48 -10.13 10.39
N PHE A 128 0.28 -9.86 9.84
CA PHE A 128 -0.64 -10.91 9.42
C PHE A 128 -0.02 -11.82 8.34
N GLU A 129 0.64 -11.25 7.33
CA GLU A 129 1.36 -12.03 6.31
C GLU A 129 2.44 -12.93 6.94
N SER A 130 3.23 -12.39 7.87
CA SER A 130 4.25 -13.16 8.60
C SER A 130 3.66 -14.29 9.43
N ASP A 131 2.55 -14.04 10.13
CA ASP A 131 1.86 -15.04 10.95
C ASP A 131 1.30 -16.18 10.08
N VAL A 132 0.68 -15.83 8.94
CA VAL A 132 0.19 -16.82 7.96
C VAL A 132 1.33 -17.66 7.39
N GLU A 133 2.44 -17.05 7.02
CA GLU A 133 3.61 -17.77 6.51
C GLU A 133 4.18 -18.75 7.55
N THR A 134 4.21 -18.34 8.81
CA THR A 134 4.65 -19.19 9.93
C THR A 134 3.74 -20.38 10.12
N ILE A 135 2.42 -20.17 10.17
CA ILE A 135 1.42 -21.24 10.30
C ILE A 135 1.54 -22.24 9.14
N GLN A 136 1.71 -21.76 7.92
CA GLN A 136 1.90 -22.62 6.75
C GLN A 136 3.17 -23.47 6.84
N LYS A 137 4.29 -22.90 7.29
CA LYS A 137 5.53 -23.63 7.51
C LYS A 137 5.38 -24.72 8.58
N ASP A 138 4.74 -24.37 9.70
CA ASP A 138 4.49 -25.31 10.80
C ASP A 138 3.60 -26.46 10.35
N GLN A 139 2.54 -26.18 9.59
CA GLN A 139 1.66 -27.19 9.02
C GLN A 139 2.39 -28.12 8.05
N GLN A 140 3.25 -27.58 7.18
CA GLN A 140 4.05 -28.38 6.27
C GLN A 140 5.04 -29.29 7.02
N PHE A 141 5.72 -28.74 8.02
CA PHE A 141 6.64 -29.51 8.86
C PHE A 141 5.93 -30.63 9.61
N PHE A 142 4.79 -30.34 10.25
CA PHE A 142 3.97 -31.33 10.94
C PHE A 142 3.54 -32.45 9.99
N THR A 143 2.98 -32.09 8.83
CA THR A 143 2.52 -33.06 7.83
C THR A 143 3.66 -33.95 7.35
N TYR A 144 4.85 -33.37 7.12
CA TYR A 144 6.03 -34.14 6.71
C TYR A 144 6.47 -35.12 7.79
N THR A 145 6.61 -34.64 9.02
CA THR A 145 7.09 -35.45 10.16
C THR A 145 6.15 -36.60 10.45
N VAL A 146 4.85 -36.31 10.58
CA VAL A 146 3.83 -37.36 10.84
C VAL A 146 3.80 -38.39 9.71
N SER A 147 3.84 -37.95 8.47
CA SER A 147 3.83 -38.88 7.33
C SER A 147 5.06 -39.78 7.30
N HIS A 148 6.24 -39.22 7.60
CA HIS A 148 7.50 -39.98 7.68
C HIS A 148 7.44 -41.02 8.80
N ASP A 149 6.98 -40.61 10.00
CA ASP A 149 6.97 -41.47 11.17
C ASP A 149 5.91 -42.59 11.08
N LEU A 150 4.83 -42.35 10.33
CA LEU A 150 3.84 -43.37 10.00
C LEU A 150 4.31 -44.33 8.90
N LYS A 151 5.12 -43.88 7.95
CA LYS A 151 5.59 -44.71 6.86
C LYS A 151 6.52 -45.85 7.34
N THR A 152 7.32 -45.60 8.37
CA THR A 152 8.23 -46.58 8.94
C THR A 152 7.51 -47.82 9.49
N PRO A 153 6.52 -47.72 10.41
CA PRO A 153 5.78 -48.91 10.91
C PRO A 153 4.97 -49.60 9.82
N LEU A 154 4.40 -48.83 8.87
CA LEU A 154 3.69 -49.41 7.73
C LEU A 154 4.63 -50.28 6.87
N THR A 155 5.84 -49.83 6.60
CA THR A 155 6.83 -50.60 5.87
C THR A 155 7.20 -51.90 6.60
N VAL A 156 7.32 -51.85 7.93
CA VAL A 156 7.57 -53.03 8.77
C VAL A 156 6.44 -54.04 8.67
N ILE A 157 5.18 -53.58 8.83
CA ILE A 157 3.98 -54.42 8.71
C ILE A 157 3.91 -55.06 7.34
N ARG A 158 4.16 -54.31 6.28
CA ARG A 158 4.19 -54.82 4.91
C ARG A 158 5.25 -55.91 4.74
N SER A 159 6.44 -55.67 5.22
CA SER A 159 7.58 -56.64 5.10
C SER A 159 7.27 -57.94 5.81
N TYR A 160 6.76 -57.91 7.06
CA TYR A 160 6.43 -59.14 7.76
C TYR A 160 5.25 -59.87 7.12
N SER A 161 4.24 -59.17 6.61
CA SER A 161 3.16 -59.78 5.87
C SER A 161 3.60 -60.44 4.58
N GLN A 162 4.56 -59.85 3.87
CA GLN A 162 5.17 -60.46 2.68
C GLN A 162 5.99 -61.72 3.02
N ILE A 163 6.76 -61.67 4.14
CA ILE A 163 7.50 -62.84 4.62
C ILE A 163 6.55 -64.01 4.96
N LEU A 164 5.44 -63.69 5.62
CA LEU A 164 4.40 -64.70 5.92
C LEU A 164 3.87 -65.34 4.64
N LEU A 165 3.53 -64.54 3.62
CA LEU A 165 3.04 -65.10 2.33
C LEU A 165 4.08 -65.94 1.61
N MET A 166 5.36 -65.70 1.78
CA MET A 166 6.44 -66.52 1.20
C MET A 166 6.53 -67.93 1.84
N GLN A 167 5.96 -68.13 3.02
CA GLN A 167 5.87 -69.44 3.70
C GLN A 167 4.66 -70.24 3.24
N GLU A 168 4.45 -70.38 1.92
CA GLU A 168 3.23 -70.98 1.31
C GLU A 168 2.81 -72.36 1.89
N ASN A 169 3.75 -73.16 2.32
CA ASN A 169 3.51 -74.49 2.83
C ASN A 169 3.04 -74.53 4.31
N LYS A 170 3.01 -73.39 5.01
CA LYS A 170 2.67 -73.29 6.43
C LYS A 170 1.35 -72.55 6.71
N LEU A 171 0.80 -71.86 5.72
CA LEU A 171 -0.41 -71.09 5.85
C LEU A 171 -1.55 -71.76 5.13
N ASP A 172 -2.73 -71.77 5.75
CA ASP A 172 -3.94 -72.16 5.04
C ASP A 172 -4.43 -71.05 4.09
N GLU A 173 -5.40 -71.30 3.25
CA GLU A 173 -5.92 -70.33 2.28
C GLU A 173 -6.59 -69.12 2.96
N MET A 174 -7.13 -69.31 4.14
CA MET A 174 -7.75 -68.24 4.91
C MET A 174 -6.67 -67.28 5.45
N ASP A 175 -5.57 -67.82 5.98
CA ASP A 175 -4.44 -67.02 6.49
C ASP A 175 -3.76 -66.23 5.36
N LYS A 176 -3.59 -66.83 4.17
CA LYS A 176 -3.08 -66.15 2.98
C LYS A 176 -4.01 -64.99 2.57
N GLU A 177 -5.30 -65.20 2.59
CA GLU A 177 -6.24 -64.13 2.24
C GLU A 177 -6.22 -62.98 3.26
N ILE A 178 -6.15 -63.26 4.55
CA ILE A 178 -6.01 -62.26 5.61
C ILE A 178 -4.74 -61.48 5.42
N THR A 179 -3.63 -62.15 5.17
CA THR A 179 -2.32 -61.50 4.96
C THR A 179 -2.32 -60.59 3.71
N ARG A 180 -2.98 -61.03 2.62
CA ARG A 180 -3.17 -60.17 1.43
C ARG A 180 -4.00 -58.94 1.73
N LYS A 181 -5.05 -59.07 2.57
CA LYS A 181 -5.85 -57.91 3.02
C LYS A 181 -5.04 -56.92 3.84
N ILE A 182 -4.15 -57.40 4.72
CA ILE A 182 -3.22 -56.55 5.49
C ILE A 182 -2.34 -55.77 4.53
N ILE A 183 -1.69 -56.41 3.57
CA ILE A 183 -0.83 -55.74 2.59
C ILE A 183 -1.61 -54.65 1.83
N ARG A 184 -2.78 -54.95 1.29
CA ARG A 184 -3.63 -53.99 0.59
C ARG A 184 -3.98 -52.76 1.48
N SER A 185 -4.25 -53.03 2.75
CA SER A 185 -4.55 -51.92 3.71
C SER A 185 -3.36 -51.06 3.97
N VAL A 186 -2.14 -51.62 4.08
CA VAL A 186 -0.88 -50.86 4.22
C VAL A 186 -0.60 -50.05 2.97
N ASP A 187 -0.75 -50.63 1.79
CA ASP A 187 -0.55 -49.92 0.52
C ASP A 187 -1.51 -48.76 0.36
N LYS A 188 -2.78 -48.95 0.78
CA LYS A 188 -3.77 -47.85 0.81
C LYS A 188 -3.36 -46.74 1.76
N MET A 189 -2.84 -47.04 2.95
CA MET A 189 -2.36 -46.04 3.91
C MET A 189 -1.12 -45.29 3.37
N ASP A 190 -0.17 -45.98 2.74
CA ASP A 190 1.02 -45.33 2.13
C ASP A 190 0.64 -44.38 0.99
N ASN A 191 -0.33 -44.76 0.16
CA ASN A 191 -0.88 -43.90 -0.88
C ASN A 191 -1.57 -42.66 -0.31
N MET A 192 -2.37 -42.79 0.77
CA MET A 192 -3.01 -41.68 1.44
C MET A 192 -1.99 -40.71 2.04
N LEU A 193 -0.96 -41.20 2.74
CA LEU A 193 0.11 -40.38 3.29
C LEU A 193 0.86 -39.63 2.19
N SER A 194 1.16 -40.31 1.09
CA SER A 194 1.81 -39.71 -0.08
C SER A 194 0.94 -38.61 -0.70
N GLY A 195 -0.38 -38.78 -0.75
CA GLY A 195 -1.34 -37.78 -1.18
C GLY A 195 -1.36 -36.55 -0.27
N ILE A 196 -1.39 -36.75 1.04
CA ILE A 196 -1.37 -35.66 2.04
C ILE A 196 -0.06 -34.87 1.92
N MET A 197 1.08 -35.53 1.77
CA MET A 197 2.37 -34.86 1.56
C MET A 197 2.41 -34.04 0.26
N LYS A 198 1.82 -34.53 -0.82
CA LYS A 198 1.69 -33.77 -2.07
C LYS A 198 0.82 -32.54 -1.89
N LEU A 199 -0.35 -32.66 -1.24
CA LEU A 199 -1.25 -31.53 -0.93
C LEU A 199 -0.55 -30.45 -0.10
N SER A 200 0.21 -30.85 0.93
CA SER A 200 0.95 -29.90 1.78
C SER A 200 2.03 -29.10 1.02
N ARG A 201 2.41 -29.49 -0.19
CA ARG A 201 3.43 -28.81 -1.02
C ARG A 201 2.84 -28.01 -2.18
N ILE A 202 1.53 -28.08 -2.41
CA ILE A 202 0.90 -27.46 -3.59
C ILE A 202 1.12 -25.95 -3.63
N ASP A 203 1.12 -25.24 -2.50
CA ASP A 203 1.28 -23.78 -2.44
C ASP A 203 2.62 -23.25 -2.97
N LYS A 204 3.62 -24.13 -3.17
CA LYS A 204 4.94 -23.74 -3.70
C LYS A 204 5.15 -24.08 -5.17
N HIS A 205 4.22 -24.76 -5.80
CA HIS A 205 4.37 -25.14 -7.21
C HIS A 205 3.71 -24.12 -8.14
N VAL A 206 4.51 -23.57 -9.03
CA VAL A 206 3.99 -22.83 -10.18
C VAL A 206 3.12 -23.79 -10.99
N ILE A 207 1.83 -23.47 -11.10
CA ILE A 207 0.90 -24.25 -11.92
C ILE A 207 1.38 -24.21 -13.37
N LYS A 208 1.79 -25.35 -13.89
CA LYS A 208 2.11 -25.50 -15.32
C LYS A 208 0.84 -25.93 -16.04
N TYR A 209 0.40 -25.10 -16.95
CA TYR A 209 -0.72 -25.46 -17.81
C TYR A 209 -0.23 -26.32 -18.96
N GLU A 210 -0.83 -27.51 -19.10
CA GLU A 210 -0.59 -28.40 -20.24
C GLU A 210 -1.90 -28.83 -20.89
N LYS A 211 -1.84 -29.17 -22.17
CA LYS A 211 -3.01 -29.68 -22.87
C LYS A 211 -3.18 -31.16 -22.53
N VAL A 212 -4.26 -31.51 -21.87
CA VAL A 212 -4.61 -32.90 -21.54
C VAL A 212 -5.78 -33.33 -22.41
N MET A 213 -5.66 -34.53 -22.99
CA MET A 213 -6.79 -35.14 -23.70
C MET A 213 -7.75 -35.72 -22.66
N VAL A 214 -8.94 -35.14 -22.59
CA VAL A 214 -9.96 -35.51 -21.58
C VAL A 214 -10.34 -37.00 -21.67
N HIS A 215 -10.35 -37.57 -22.89
CA HIS A 215 -10.65 -38.98 -23.13
C HIS A 215 -9.65 -39.92 -22.43
N ASP A 216 -8.37 -39.60 -22.51
CA ASP A 216 -7.30 -40.40 -21.90
C ASP A 216 -7.39 -40.35 -20.38
N LEU A 217 -7.64 -39.17 -19.81
CA LEU A 217 -7.84 -38.97 -18.38
C LEU A 217 -9.04 -39.77 -17.86
N ILE A 218 -10.17 -39.79 -18.56
CA ILE A 218 -11.36 -40.55 -18.18
C ILE A 218 -11.07 -42.05 -18.23
N THR A 219 -10.36 -42.51 -19.27
CA THR A 219 -10.00 -43.92 -19.42
C THR A 219 -9.09 -44.39 -18.28
N ASP A 220 -8.12 -43.60 -17.90
CA ASP A 220 -7.22 -43.87 -16.78
C ASP A 220 -7.98 -43.97 -15.44
N ILE A 221 -8.91 -43.04 -15.18
CA ILE A 221 -9.75 -43.07 -13.96
C ILE A 221 -10.63 -44.31 -13.92
N ILE A 222 -11.23 -44.72 -15.05
CA ILE A 222 -12.06 -45.94 -15.09
C ILE A 222 -11.20 -47.18 -14.80
N ASN A 223 -10.01 -47.27 -15.38
CA ASN A 223 -9.12 -48.41 -15.20
C ASN A 223 -8.56 -48.49 -13.76
N GLU A 224 -8.41 -47.38 -13.05
CA GLU A 224 -7.96 -47.38 -11.65
C GLU A 224 -9.06 -47.85 -10.66
N HIS A 225 -10.33 -47.81 -11.08
CA HIS A 225 -11.49 -48.08 -10.19
C HIS A 225 -12.24 -49.34 -10.56
N THR A 226 -11.82 -50.09 -11.56
CA THR A 226 -12.30 -51.43 -11.95
C THR A 226 -11.35 -52.49 -11.48
#